data_1d81a7876301e4c8e7916c29bfb4753d
#
_entry.id   1d81a7876301e4c8e7916c29bfb4753d
#
_cell.length_a   1.000
_cell.length_b   1.000
_cell.length_c   1.000
_cell.angle_alpha   90.00
_cell.angle_beta   90.00
_cell.angle_gamma   90.00
#
_symmetry.space_group_name_H-M   'P 1'
#
loop_
_entity.id
_entity.type
_entity.pdbx_description
1 polymer ?
#
loop_
_entity_poly.entity_id
_entity_poly.type
_entity_poly.pdbx_seq_one_letter_code
_entity_poly.pdbx_strand_id
1 'polypeptide(L)'
;MDVRKPVWTSASFLLYAGGLTVLFSALGALGYLASAYGHAAFAGWSLLVLAVLYGIAHAFRRRGHWIASGIFAYASVLAWAVFVGALWVWFGWLTLGNAGRFPFHGFSVARLSLELLVLAAALDDTRRFRFPFITSITVLVGWLFVTDLVSGGGGWSAVVTLLVGLAYLAAGAVTDRPSAFWLHLAAGLLVGGSLLYWWHAGDARWALVAVVALLYVAIARSTNRSSWAVLGTAGLLAATSHFAEEWAHGSRGAAGLFGLPVLEFRGWVPPLVFAFTGFLLVALGFGLARRSTV
;
A
#
# COMPACT_ATOMS: atom_id res chain seq x y z
N MET A 1 -27.29 10.63 2.89
CA MET A 1 -26.68 10.26 1.60
C MET A 1 -26.94 8.78 1.40
N ASP A 2 -27.85 8.43 0.49
CA ASP A 2 -28.28 7.04 0.28
C ASP A 2 -27.12 6.24 -0.33
N VAL A 3 -26.51 5.37 0.46
CA VAL A 3 -25.44 4.47 0.00
C VAL A 3 -26.12 3.37 -0.80
N ARG A 4 -26.32 3.61 -2.10
CA ARG A 4 -26.79 2.57 -3.01
C ARG A 4 -25.80 1.42 -2.98
N LYS A 5 -26.25 0.26 -2.50
CA LYS A 5 -25.43 -0.97 -2.52
C LYS A 5 -24.98 -1.21 -3.97
N PRO A 6 -23.70 -1.51 -4.20
CA PRO A 6 -23.21 -1.81 -5.55
C PRO A 6 -23.93 -3.05 -6.07
N VAL A 7 -24.72 -2.89 -7.13
CA VAL A 7 -25.37 -4.01 -7.80
C VAL A 7 -24.35 -4.59 -8.79
N TRP A 8 -23.79 -5.73 -8.47
CA TRP A 8 -22.92 -6.48 -9.38
C TRP A 8 -23.77 -7.12 -10.46
N THR A 9 -23.66 -6.62 -11.67
CA THR A 9 -24.28 -7.21 -12.86
C THR A 9 -23.19 -7.82 -13.76
N SER A 10 -23.57 -8.77 -14.61
CA SER A 10 -22.64 -9.34 -15.61
C SER A 10 -22.01 -8.25 -16.49
N ALA A 11 -22.79 -7.22 -16.83
CA ALA A 11 -22.30 -6.07 -17.59
C ALA A 11 -21.25 -5.27 -16.84
N SER A 12 -21.44 -5.01 -15.54
CA SER A 12 -20.44 -4.29 -14.73
C SER A 12 -19.16 -5.12 -14.56
N PHE A 13 -19.28 -6.44 -14.38
CA PHE A 13 -18.12 -7.33 -14.32
C PHE A 13 -17.30 -7.29 -15.62
N LEU A 14 -17.95 -7.41 -16.77
CA LEU A 14 -17.28 -7.36 -18.08
C LEU A 14 -16.59 -6.00 -18.31
N LEU A 15 -17.23 -4.91 -17.92
CA LEU A 15 -16.64 -3.57 -18.02
C LEU A 15 -15.38 -3.44 -17.14
N TYR A 16 -15.39 -3.94 -15.90
CA TYR A 16 -14.22 -3.90 -15.03
C TYR A 16 -13.11 -4.83 -15.52
N ALA A 17 -13.44 -6.06 -15.89
CA ALA A 17 -12.48 -7.03 -16.42
C ALA A 17 -11.84 -6.52 -17.72
N GLY A 18 -12.65 -6.02 -18.66
CA GLY A 18 -12.15 -5.43 -19.91
C GLY A 18 -11.28 -4.21 -19.67
N GLY A 19 -11.70 -3.30 -18.79
CA GLY A 19 -10.93 -2.11 -18.42
C GLY A 19 -9.58 -2.45 -17.79
N LEU A 20 -9.55 -3.42 -16.89
CA LEU A 20 -8.29 -3.92 -16.28
C LEU A 20 -7.38 -4.58 -17.32
N THR A 21 -7.93 -5.39 -18.23
CA THR A 21 -7.16 -6.02 -19.31
C THR A 21 -6.51 -4.96 -20.20
N VAL A 22 -7.25 -3.92 -20.62
CA VAL A 22 -6.71 -2.80 -21.39
C VAL A 22 -5.64 -2.06 -20.62
N LEU A 23 -5.84 -1.80 -19.32
CA LEU A 23 -4.86 -1.14 -18.47
C LEU A 23 -3.56 -1.94 -18.37
N PHE A 24 -3.64 -3.26 -18.11
CA PHE A 24 -2.45 -4.11 -18.05
C PHE A 24 -1.74 -4.22 -19.39
N SER A 25 -2.47 -4.30 -20.49
CA SER A 25 -1.89 -4.28 -21.83
C SER A 25 -1.18 -2.95 -22.13
N ALA A 26 -1.79 -1.83 -21.76
CA ALA A 26 -1.20 -0.50 -21.94
C ALA A 26 0.08 -0.33 -21.09
N LEU A 27 0.08 -0.83 -19.84
CA LEU A 27 1.27 -0.83 -18.99
C LEU A 27 2.38 -1.76 -19.53
N GLY A 28 2.02 -2.94 -20.03
CA GLY A 28 2.97 -3.85 -20.69
C GLY A 28 3.63 -3.23 -21.93
N ALA A 29 2.87 -2.48 -22.73
CA ALA A 29 3.39 -1.77 -23.89
C ALA A 29 4.40 -0.67 -23.55
N LEU A 30 4.33 -0.08 -22.34
CA LEU A 30 5.24 1.00 -21.91
C LEU A 30 6.72 0.55 -21.97
N GLY A 31 7.02 -0.63 -21.43
CA GLY A 31 8.39 -1.17 -21.44
C GLY A 31 8.93 -1.40 -22.85
N TYR A 32 8.10 -1.97 -23.72
CA TYR A 32 8.45 -2.19 -25.12
C TYR A 32 8.68 -0.87 -25.88
N LEU A 33 7.79 0.10 -25.73
CA LEU A 33 7.90 1.39 -26.40
C LEU A 33 9.14 2.18 -25.95
N ALA A 34 9.47 2.13 -24.67
CA ALA A 34 10.68 2.78 -24.15
C ALA A 34 11.96 2.18 -24.75
N SER A 35 12.02 0.85 -24.89
CA SER A 35 13.19 0.16 -25.45
C SER A 35 13.30 0.25 -26.97
N ALA A 36 12.15 0.20 -27.69
CA ALA A 36 12.15 0.15 -29.15
C ALA A 36 12.17 1.54 -29.82
N TYR A 37 11.51 2.53 -29.23
CA TYR A 37 11.28 3.83 -29.86
C TYR A 37 11.76 5.03 -29.03
N GLY A 38 12.39 4.78 -27.88
CA GLY A 38 13.00 5.80 -27.03
C GLY A 38 12.01 6.59 -26.18
N HIS A 39 12.55 7.57 -25.46
CA HIS A 39 11.85 8.27 -24.37
C HIS A 39 10.68 9.15 -24.83
N ALA A 40 10.77 9.72 -26.04
CA ALA A 40 9.68 10.52 -26.62
C ALA A 40 8.42 9.68 -26.88
N ALA A 41 8.59 8.48 -27.46
CA ALA A 41 7.48 7.55 -27.69
C ALA A 41 6.88 7.05 -26.36
N PHE A 42 7.71 6.79 -25.36
CA PHE A 42 7.27 6.43 -24.03
C PHE A 42 6.41 7.55 -23.39
N ALA A 43 6.84 8.81 -23.47
CA ALA A 43 6.08 9.95 -22.97
C ALA A 43 4.75 10.15 -23.74
N GLY A 44 4.78 10.05 -25.07
CA GLY A 44 3.58 10.17 -25.91
C GLY A 44 2.54 9.08 -25.63
N TRP A 45 2.98 7.83 -25.46
CA TRP A 45 2.10 6.73 -25.09
C TRP A 45 1.52 6.90 -23.68
N SER A 46 2.32 7.31 -22.71
CA SER A 46 1.84 7.57 -21.35
C SER A 46 0.78 8.65 -21.31
N LEU A 47 0.94 9.73 -22.11
CA LEU A 47 -0.07 10.78 -22.28
C LEU A 47 -1.37 10.24 -22.89
N LEU A 48 -1.28 9.38 -23.91
CA LEU A 48 -2.44 8.75 -24.51
C LEU A 48 -3.21 7.90 -23.50
N VAL A 49 -2.50 7.05 -22.75
CA VAL A 49 -3.08 6.21 -21.69
C VAL A 49 -3.76 7.08 -20.64
N LEU A 50 -3.11 8.14 -20.18
CA LEU A 50 -3.68 9.10 -19.25
C LEU A 50 -4.97 9.71 -19.78
N ALA A 51 -4.96 10.23 -21.01
CA ALA A 51 -6.12 10.87 -21.62
C ALA A 51 -7.31 9.92 -21.75
N VAL A 52 -7.05 8.66 -22.16
CA VAL A 52 -8.07 7.62 -22.27
C VAL A 52 -8.66 7.29 -20.90
N LEU A 53 -7.83 7.01 -19.89
CA LEU A 53 -8.30 6.66 -18.55
C LEU A 53 -9.09 7.80 -17.89
N TYR A 54 -8.60 9.02 -18.01
CA TYR A 54 -9.29 10.20 -17.49
C TYR A 54 -10.60 10.46 -18.21
N GLY A 55 -10.63 10.31 -19.55
CA GLY A 55 -11.84 10.40 -20.34
C GLY A 55 -12.89 9.36 -19.96
N ILE A 56 -12.49 8.11 -19.75
CA ILE A 56 -13.35 7.03 -19.27
C ILE A 56 -13.89 7.34 -17.88
N ALA A 57 -13.04 7.81 -16.94
CA ALA A 57 -13.46 8.21 -15.60
C ALA A 57 -14.59 9.25 -15.63
N HIS A 58 -14.45 10.28 -16.48
CA HIS A 58 -15.48 11.31 -16.67
C HIS A 58 -16.75 10.78 -17.33
N ALA A 59 -16.62 9.91 -18.33
CA ALA A 59 -17.76 9.30 -19.00
C ALA A 59 -18.60 8.46 -18.03
N PHE A 60 -17.97 7.65 -17.18
CA PHE A 60 -18.66 6.88 -16.16
C PHE A 60 -19.29 7.78 -15.08
N ARG A 61 -18.61 8.86 -14.68
CA ARG A 61 -19.17 9.81 -13.73
C ARG A 61 -20.45 10.45 -14.25
N ARG A 62 -20.46 10.90 -15.51
CA ARG A 62 -21.64 11.49 -16.15
C ARG A 62 -22.82 10.52 -16.22
N ARG A 63 -22.54 9.21 -16.35
CA ARG A 63 -23.55 8.15 -16.38
C ARG A 63 -23.95 7.63 -15.00
N GLY A 64 -23.44 8.20 -13.91
CA GLY A 64 -23.76 7.81 -12.54
C GLY A 64 -23.06 6.56 -12.02
N HIS A 65 -22.07 6.01 -12.75
CA HIS A 65 -21.29 4.83 -12.31
C HIS A 65 -20.11 5.26 -11.43
N TRP A 66 -20.39 5.61 -10.18
CA TRP A 66 -19.43 6.21 -9.25
C TRP A 66 -18.21 5.33 -8.96
N ILE A 67 -18.39 4.02 -8.77
CA ILE A 67 -17.28 3.08 -8.46
C ILE A 67 -16.36 2.96 -9.67
N ALA A 68 -16.91 2.70 -10.87
CA ALA A 68 -16.11 2.63 -12.09
C ALA A 68 -15.36 3.94 -12.35
N SER A 69 -16.06 5.07 -12.25
CA SER A 69 -15.45 6.39 -12.36
C SER A 69 -14.27 6.57 -11.40
N GLY A 70 -14.42 6.16 -10.15
CA GLY A 70 -13.38 6.25 -9.14
C GLY A 70 -12.16 5.36 -9.41
N ILE A 71 -12.39 4.13 -9.88
CA ILE A 71 -11.30 3.21 -10.27
C ILE A 71 -10.49 3.76 -11.44
N PHE A 72 -11.17 4.27 -12.48
CA PHE A 72 -10.47 4.87 -13.62
C PHE A 72 -9.80 6.20 -13.26
N ALA A 73 -10.36 7.00 -12.35
CA ALA A 73 -9.71 8.18 -11.80
C ALA A 73 -8.44 7.81 -11.02
N TYR A 74 -8.49 6.77 -10.18
CA TYR A 74 -7.30 6.24 -9.51
C TYR A 74 -6.22 5.83 -10.50
N ALA A 75 -6.60 5.07 -11.54
CA ALA A 75 -5.67 4.65 -12.59
C ALA A 75 -5.11 5.84 -13.39
N SER A 76 -5.90 6.91 -13.59
CA SER A 76 -5.43 8.13 -14.26
C SER A 76 -4.39 8.89 -13.46
N VAL A 77 -4.48 8.94 -12.12
CA VAL A 77 -3.42 9.52 -11.27
C VAL A 77 -2.12 8.73 -11.39
N LEU A 78 -2.19 7.40 -11.43
CA LEU A 78 -0.99 6.58 -11.68
C LEU A 78 -0.41 6.81 -13.08
N ALA A 79 -1.27 6.90 -14.12
CA ALA A 79 -0.84 7.21 -15.46
C ALA A 79 -0.23 8.63 -15.57
N TRP A 80 -0.74 9.59 -14.80
CA TRP A 80 -0.15 10.93 -14.66
C TRP A 80 1.27 10.85 -14.07
N ALA A 81 1.48 10.06 -13.01
CA ALA A 81 2.79 9.87 -12.42
C ALA A 81 3.79 9.28 -13.44
N VAL A 82 3.35 8.27 -14.22
CA VAL A 82 4.16 7.66 -15.30
C VAL A 82 4.47 8.68 -16.39
N PHE A 83 3.49 9.47 -16.82
CA PHE A 83 3.67 10.49 -17.85
C PHE A 83 4.66 11.58 -17.42
N VAL A 84 4.51 12.13 -16.23
CA VAL A 84 5.45 13.15 -15.72
C VAL A 84 6.84 12.55 -15.55
N GLY A 85 6.95 11.32 -15.02
CA GLY A 85 8.22 10.60 -14.94
C GLY A 85 8.87 10.39 -16.30
N ALA A 86 8.10 10.03 -17.33
CA ALA A 86 8.55 9.87 -18.71
C ALA A 86 9.09 11.18 -19.29
N LEU A 87 8.42 12.31 -19.01
CA LEU A 87 8.89 13.64 -19.42
C LEU A 87 10.23 13.98 -18.75
N TRP A 88 10.37 13.74 -17.45
CA TRP A 88 11.63 14.00 -16.73
C TRP A 88 12.79 13.13 -17.25
N VAL A 89 12.51 11.87 -17.60
CA VAL A 89 13.50 11.00 -18.25
C VAL A 89 13.85 11.52 -19.64
N TRP A 90 12.86 11.96 -20.43
CA TRP A 90 13.08 12.52 -21.76
C TRP A 90 13.92 13.81 -21.72
N PHE A 91 13.68 14.67 -20.73
CA PHE A 91 14.48 15.88 -20.52
C PHE A 91 15.83 15.63 -19.86
N GLY A 92 16.12 14.37 -19.48
CA GLY A 92 17.40 14.03 -18.81
C GLY A 92 17.48 14.45 -17.34
N TRP A 93 16.34 14.87 -16.74
CA TRP A 93 16.27 15.25 -15.32
C TRP A 93 16.22 14.06 -14.38
N LEU A 94 15.70 12.93 -14.85
CA LEU A 94 15.71 11.63 -14.17
C LEU A 94 16.44 10.62 -15.05
N THR A 95 17.31 9.81 -14.44
CA THR A 95 17.89 8.65 -15.10
C THR A 95 17.25 7.39 -14.55
N LEU A 96 16.91 6.43 -15.42
CA LEU A 96 16.30 5.14 -15.01
C LEU A 96 17.22 4.37 -14.02
N GLY A 97 18.55 4.56 -14.12
CA GLY A 97 19.52 3.98 -13.18
C GLY A 97 19.45 4.57 -11.77
N ASN A 98 19.00 5.82 -11.62
CA ASN A 98 18.81 6.46 -10.31
C ASN A 98 17.40 6.23 -9.75
N ALA A 99 16.44 5.86 -10.57
CA ALA A 99 15.10 5.49 -10.11
C ALA A 99 15.10 4.25 -9.18
N GLY A 100 16.09 3.33 -9.35
CA GLY A 100 16.24 2.16 -8.48
C GLY A 100 16.82 2.45 -7.08
N ARG A 101 17.22 3.69 -6.81
CA ARG A 101 17.69 4.13 -5.47
C ARG A 101 16.61 4.84 -4.66
N PHE A 102 15.39 4.48 -4.89
CA PHE A 102 14.20 5.03 -4.25
C PHE A 102 13.86 4.22 -2.98
N PRO A 103 13.40 4.83 -1.88
CA PRO A 103 13.48 6.19 -1.37
C PRO A 103 14.72 6.41 -0.48
N PHE A 104 14.93 7.60 0.09
CA PHE A 104 15.96 7.91 1.10
C PHE A 104 17.38 8.22 0.59
N HIS A 105 17.56 8.64 -0.67
CA HIS A 105 18.89 8.93 -1.22
C HIS A 105 19.18 10.42 -1.43
N GLY A 106 18.51 11.27 -0.65
CA GLY A 106 18.77 12.69 -0.62
C GLY A 106 17.90 13.52 -1.58
N PHE A 107 18.07 14.82 -1.48
CA PHE A 107 17.31 15.85 -2.19
C PHE A 107 17.49 15.75 -3.71
N SER A 108 16.39 15.68 -4.44
CA SER A 108 16.38 15.76 -5.91
C SER A 108 15.19 16.61 -6.37
N VAL A 109 15.48 17.75 -7.01
CA VAL A 109 14.44 18.65 -7.52
C VAL A 109 13.51 17.93 -8.50
N ALA A 110 14.04 17.06 -9.35
CA ALA A 110 13.23 16.31 -10.31
C ALA A 110 12.25 15.34 -9.62
N ARG A 111 12.69 14.64 -8.58
CA ARG A 111 11.79 13.75 -7.80
C ARG A 111 10.75 14.54 -7.03
N LEU A 112 11.17 15.56 -6.28
CA LEU A 112 10.25 16.41 -5.52
C LEU A 112 9.20 17.07 -6.40
N SER A 113 9.59 17.53 -7.61
CA SER A 113 8.62 18.10 -8.56
C SER A 113 7.66 17.04 -9.09
N LEU A 114 8.13 15.82 -9.38
CA LEU A 114 7.27 14.69 -9.75
C LEU A 114 6.26 14.38 -8.65
N GLU A 115 6.73 14.22 -7.41
CA GLU A 115 5.89 13.90 -6.26
C GLU A 115 4.86 15.00 -5.98
N LEU A 116 5.26 16.27 -6.07
CA LEU A 116 4.38 17.41 -5.92
C LEU A 116 3.28 17.42 -6.99
N LEU A 117 3.63 17.16 -8.25
CA LEU A 117 2.66 17.12 -9.36
C LEU A 117 1.69 15.94 -9.22
N VAL A 118 2.18 14.78 -8.77
CA VAL A 118 1.32 13.62 -8.49
C VAL A 118 0.42 13.87 -7.29
N LEU A 119 0.94 14.49 -6.23
CA LEU A 119 0.17 14.86 -5.05
C LEU A 119 -0.94 15.86 -5.40
N ALA A 120 -0.62 16.88 -6.21
CA ALA A 120 -1.60 17.85 -6.69
C ALA A 120 -2.72 17.17 -7.51
N ALA A 121 -2.36 16.28 -8.44
CA ALA A 121 -3.33 15.51 -9.22
C ALA A 121 -4.20 14.60 -8.33
N ALA A 122 -3.62 13.89 -7.37
CA ALA A 122 -4.36 13.03 -6.45
C ALA A 122 -5.33 13.82 -5.57
N LEU A 123 -4.93 15.00 -5.09
CA LEU A 123 -5.80 15.89 -4.31
C LEU A 123 -6.95 16.47 -5.15
N ASP A 124 -6.66 16.89 -6.40
CA ASP A 124 -7.69 17.38 -7.32
C ASP A 124 -8.70 16.27 -7.67
N ASP A 125 -8.23 15.07 -8.00
CA ASP A 125 -9.08 13.93 -8.31
C ASP A 125 -9.87 13.44 -7.10
N THR A 126 -9.31 13.50 -5.89
CA THR A 126 -10.06 13.23 -4.65
C THR A 126 -11.25 14.18 -4.51
N ARG A 127 -11.07 15.48 -4.80
CA ARG A 127 -12.13 16.49 -4.75
C ARG A 127 -13.18 16.28 -5.87
N ARG A 128 -12.72 15.98 -7.09
CA ARG A 128 -13.58 15.82 -8.27
C ARG A 128 -14.39 14.53 -8.21
N PHE A 129 -13.74 13.40 -7.97
CA PHE A 129 -14.36 12.08 -8.05
C PHE A 129 -14.91 11.61 -6.70
N ARG A 130 -14.45 12.18 -5.58
CA ARG A 130 -14.85 11.81 -4.21
C ARG A 130 -14.70 10.31 -3.94
N PHE A 131 -13.69 9.70 -4.54
CA PHE A 131 -13.40 8.28 -4.40
C PHE A 131 -12.33 8.07 -3.32
N PRO A 132 -12.69 7.48 -2.16
CA PRO A 132 -11.80 7.43 -0.99
C PRO A 132 -10.49 6.68 -1.24
N PHE A 133 -10.47 5.75 -2.20
CA PHE A 133 -9.26 4.99 -2.52
C PHE A 133 -8.13 5.86 -3.07
N ILE A 134 -8.42 7.01 -3.71
CA ILE A 134 -7.41 7.96 -4.20
C ILE A 134 -6.60 8.53 -3.02
N THR A 135 -7.18 8.60 -1.81
CA THR A 135 -6.45 9.00 -0.60
C THR A 135 -5.22 8.11 -0.33
N SER A 136 -5.23 6.84 -0.76
CA SER A 136 -4.06 5.96 -0.62
C SER A 136 -2.85 6.47 -1.41
N ILE A 137 -3.05 7.02 -2.61
CA ILE A 137 -1.98 7.67 -3.39
C ILE A 137 -1.53 8.94 -2.68
N THR A 138 -2.46 9.77 -2.21
CA THR A 138 -2.16 11.02 -1.51
C THR A 138 -1.28 10.78 -0.29
N VAL A 139 -1.59 9.78 0.55
CA VAL A 139 -0.79 9.49 1.75
C VAL A 139 0.57 8.87 1.40
N LEU A 140 0.64 8.00 0.39
CA LEU A 140 1.89 7.40 -0.06
C LEU A 140 2.84 8.47 -0.63
N VAL A 141 2.35 9.27 -1.59
CA VAL A 141 3.17 10.30 -2.24
C VAL A 141 3.50 11.43 -1.29
N GLY A 142 2.57 11.81 -0.38
CA GLY A 142 2.83 12.79 0.66
C GLY A 142 3.94 12.35 1.63
N TRP A 143 3.98 11.07 2.01
CA TRP A 143 5.07 10.52 2.81
C TRP A 143 6.40 10.54 2.04
N LEU A 144 6.42 10.10 0.77
CA LEU A 144 7.61 10.13 -0.07
C LEU A 144 8.15 11.56 -0.21
N PHE A 145 7.26 12.52 -0.53
CA PHE A 145 7.62 13.93 -0.68
C PHE A 145 8.28 14.51 0.59
N VAL A 146 7.68 14.31 1.76
CA VAL A 146 8.26 14.80 3.02
C VAL A 146 9.60 14.11 3.31
N THR A 147 9.68 12.80 3.07
CA THR A 147 10.87 12.02 3.35
C THR A 147 12.01 12.42 2.40
N ASP A 148 11.76 12.59 1.11
CA ASP A 148 12.77 12.99 0.13
C ASP A 148 13.17 14.47 0.27
N LEU A 149 12.29 15.31 0.81
CA LEU A 149 12.61 16.71 1.11
C LEU A 149 13.57 16.88 2.29
N VAL A 150 13.41 16.06 3.34
CA VAL A 150 14.05 16.30 4.65
C VAL A 150 15.10 15.26 5.01
N SER A 151 15.06 14.04 4.43
CA SER A 151 15.89 12.94 4.88
C SER A 151 16.97 12.54 3.89
N GLY A 152 18.15 12.23 4.41
CA GLY A 152 19.29 11.66 3.67
C GLY A 152 19.53 10.18 3.92
N GLY A 153 18.56 9.44 4.50
CA GLY A 153 18.68 8.03 4.83
C GLY A 153 18.91 7.73 6.32
N GLY A 154 18.99 6.43 6.63
CA GLY A 154 19.31 5.95 7.98
C GLY A 154 18.25 6.25 9.05
N GLY A 155 18.69 6.36 10.31
CA GLY A 155 17.82 6.58 11.45
C GLY A 155 17.01 7.87 11.40
N TRP A 156 17.53 8.91 10.73
CA TRP A 156 16.80 10.17 10.53
C TRP A 156 15.56 9.98 9.64
N SER A 157 15.66 9.18 8.59
CA SER A 157 14.50 8.85 7.75
C SER A 157 13.42 8.11 8.54
N ALA A 158 13.80 7.26 9.50
CA ALA A 158 12.84 6.60 10.38
C ALA A 158 12.15 7.61 11.33
N VAL A 159 12.87 8.64 11.85
CA VAL A 159 12.26 9.72 12.64
C VAL A 159 11.25 10.51 11.80
N VAL A 160 11.63 10.93 10.60
CA VAL A 160 10.73 11.66 9.68
C VAL A 160 9.50 10.82 9.33
N THR A 161 9.68 9.54 9.02
CA THR A 161 8.59 8.60 8.74
C THR A 161 7.65 8.45 9.94
N LEU A 162 8.18 8.37 11.16
CA LEU A 162 7.40 8.35 12.40
C LEU A 162 6.55 9.62 12.56
N LEU A 163 7.14 10.78 12.35
CA LEU A 163 6.44 12.07 12.46
C LEU A 163 5.32 12.21 11.41
N VAL A 164 5.57 11.80 10.18
CA VAL A 164 4.55 11.77 9.12
C VAL A 164 3.43 10.79 9.49
N GLY A 165 3.78 9.62 10.03
CA GLY A 165 2.80 8.64 10.50
C GLY A 165 1.91 9.20 11.61
N LEU A 166 2.48 9.91 12.58
CA LEU A 166 1.72 10.58 13.65
C LEU A 166 0.84 11.71 13.10
N ALA A 167 1.32 12.49 12.13
CA ALA A 167 0.53 13.51 11.46
C ALA A 167 -0.67 12.90 10.70
N TYR A 168 -0.48 11.75 10.03
CA TYR A 168 -1.59 11.04 9.38
C TYR A 168 -2.58 10.46 10.39
N LEU A 169 -2.12 10.01 11.55
CA LEU A 169 -3.00 9.57 12.62
C LEU A 169 -3.90 10.72 13.09
N ALA A 170 -3.33 11.88 13.34
CA ALA A 170 -4.07 13.08 13.74
C ALA A 170 -5.05 13.54 12.62
N ALA A 171 -4.60 13.58 11.36
CA ALA A 171 -5.44 13.90 10.22
C ALA A 171 -6.61 12.92 10.07
N GLY A 172 -6.36 11.61 10.27
CA GLY A 172 -7.39 10.57 10.21
C GLY A 172 -8.45 10.70 11.31
N ALA A 173 -8.11 11.31 12.46
CA ALA A 173 -9.06 11.54 13.54
C ALA A 173 -10.12 12.59 13.19
N VAL A 174 -9.77 13.58 12.36
CA VAL A 174 -10.64 14.69 11.96
C VAL A 174 -11.25 14.54 10.56
N THR A 175 -10.86 13.50 9.82
CA THR A 175 -11.32 13.26 8.45
C THR A 175 -12.54 12.33 8.43
N ASP A 176 -13.38 12.46 7.40
CA ASP A 176 -14.53 11.58 7.15
C ASP A 176 -14.13 10.11 7.00
N ARG A 177 -14.98 9.21 7.51
CA ARG A 177 -14.68 7.77 7.64
C ARG A 177 -14.08 7.09 6.40
N PRO A 178 -14.58 7.27 5.16
CA PRO A 178 -14.01 6.54 4.03
C PRO A 178 -12.54 6.88 3.76
N SER A 179 -12.16 8.17 3.84
CA SER A 179 -10.77 8.62 3.64
C SER A 179 -9.92 8.40 4.91
N ALA A 180 -10.52 8.52 6.10
CA ALA A 180 -9.86 8.22 7.37
C ALA A 180 -9.30 6.80 7.45
N PHE A 181 -9.93 5.81 6.78
CA PHE A 181 -9.39 4.45 6.69
C PHE A 181 -7.96 4.44 6.14
N TRP A 182 -7.72 5.12 5.01
CA TRP A 182 -6.40 5.16 4.36
C TRP A 182 -5.36 5.93 5.17
N LEU A 183 -5.77 7.04 5.82
CA LEU A 183 -4.92 7.80 6.73
C LEU A 183 -4.48 6.96 7.93
N HIS A 184 -5.40 6.23 8.58
CA HIS A 184 -5.05 5.37 9.71
C HIS A 184 -4.20 4.17 9.27
N LEU A 185 -4.50 3.58 8.10
CA LEU A 185 -3.70 2.48 7.56
C LEU A 185 -2.26 2.93 7.30
N ALA A 186 -2.09 4.06 6.59
CA ALA A 186 -0.77 4.63 6.35
C ALA A 186 -0.06 5.01 7.67
N ALA A 187 -0.77 5.67 8.60
CA ALA A 187 -0.22 6.01 9.92
C ALA A 187 0.33 4.79 10.64
N GLY A 188 -0.44 3.70 10.70
CA GLY A 188 0.01 2.48 11.37
C GLY A 188 1.18 1.80 10.69
N LEU A 189 1.22 1.78 9.33
CA LEU A 189 2.35 1.25 8.58
C LEU A 189 3.61 2.09 8.78
N LEU A 190 3.49 3.43 8.76
CA LEU A 190 4.63 4.33 8.92
C LEU A 190 5.16 4.31 10.36
N VAL A 191 4.29 4.39 11.36
CA VAL A 191 4.68 4.29 12.78
C VAL A 191 5.25 2.90 13.07
N GLY A 192 4.57 1.83 12.65
CA GLY A 192 5.02 0.47 12.84
C GLY A 192 6.36 0.20 12.13
N GLY A 193 6.51 0.62 10.89
CA GLY A 193 7.74 0.49 10.12
C GLY A 193 8.92 1.25 10.74
N SER A 194 8.69 2.46 11.24
CA SER A 194 9.72 3.25 11.94
C SER A 194 10.16 2.58 13.25
N LEU A 195 9.22 2.07 14.03
CA LEU A 195 9.53 1.35 15.25
C LEU A 195 10.28 0.05 14.98
N LEU A 196 9.88 -0.70 13.94
CA LEU A 196 10.58 -1.90 13.48
C LEU A 196 11.99 -1.60 13.03
N TYR A 197 12.25 -0.46 12.38
CA TYR A 197 13.58 -0.07 11.98
C TYR A 197 14.57 -0.05 13.17
N TRP A 198 14.11 0.42 14.34
CA TRP A 198 14.94 0.41 15.54
C TRP A 198 14.87 -0.90 16.33
N TRP A 199 13.80 -1.69 16.18
CA TRP A 199 13.48 -2.85 17.03
C TRP A 199 13.41 -4.18 16.27
N HIS A 200 13.97 -4.28 15.07
CA HIS A 200 13.91 -5.51 14.28
C HIS A 200 14.87 -6.63 14.73
N ALA A 201 15.79 -6.36 15.67
CA ALA A 201 16.79 -7.35 16.08
C ALA A 201 16.29 -8.21 17.26
N GLY A 202 16.23 -9.53 17.04
CA GLY A 202 15.96 -10.56 18.05
C GLY A 202 14.49 -10.89 18.27
N ASP A 203 14.24 -12.13 18.68
CA ASP A 203 12.90 -12.72 18.84
C ASP A 203 12.01 -12.01 19.84
N ALA A 204 12.59 -11.50 20.94
CA ALA A 204 11.83 -10.76 21.94
C ALA A 204 11.16 -9.50 21.36
N ARG A 205 11.80 -8.85 20.39
CA ARG A 205 11.25 -7.67 19.73
C ARG A 205 10.13 -8.03 18.76
N TRP A 206 10.26 -9.14 18.04
CA TRP A 206 9.20 -9.65 17.19
C TRP A 206 7.99 -10.17 17.98
N ALA A 207 8.22 -10.76 19.17
CA ALA A 207 7.15 -11.08 20.10
C ALA A 207 6.41 -9.81 20.56
N LEU A 208 7.11 -8.71 20.80
CA LEU A 208 6.49 -7.41 21.10
C LEU A 208 5.66 -6.88 19.92
N VAL A 209 6.13 -7.04 18.68
CA VAL A 209 5.35 -6.72 17.47
C VAL A 209 4.05 -7.50 17.42
N ALA A 210 4.08 -8.80 17.73
CA ALA A 210 2.88 -9.63 17.81
C ALA A 210 1.90 -9.13 18.90
N VAL A 211 2.41 -8.76 20.08
CA VAL A 211 1.59 -8.20 21.17
C VAL A 211 0.95 -6.88 20.75
N VAL A 212 1.72 -5.96 20.14
CA VAL A 212 1.20 -4.67 19.63
C VAL A 212 0.16 -4.90 18.52
N ALA A 213 0.37 -5.88 17.67
CA ALA A 213 -0.60 -6.27 16.64
C ALA A 213 -1.93 -6.74 17.25
N LEU A 214 -1.89 -7.55 18.31
CA LEU A 214 -3.10 -7.95 19.05
C LEU A 214 -3.79 -6.76 19.74
N LEU A 215 -3.03 -5.79 20.24
CA LEU A 215 -3.59 -4.54 20.78
C LEU A 215 -4.29 -3.74 19.68
N TYR A 216 -3.76 -3.68 18.46
CA TYR A 216 -4.44 -3.05 17.32
C TYR A 216 -5.79 -3.73 17.00
N VAL A 217 -5.85 -5.06 17.05
CA VAL A 217 -7.13 -5.78 16.89
C VAL A 217 -8.11 -5.42 18.02
N ALA A 218 -7.63 -5.30 19.27
CA ALA A 218 -8.45 -4.87 20.41
C ALA A 218 -8.95 -3.42 20.23
N ILE A 219 -8.09 -2.51 19.75
CA ILE A 219 -8.48 -1.12 19.41
C ILE A 219 -9.50 -1.08 18.26
N ALA A 220 -9.36 -1.95 17.25
CA ALA A 220 -10.35 -2.07 16.18
C ALA A 220 -11.75 -2.33 16.73
N ARG A 221 -11.83 -3.17 17.77
CA ARG A 221 -13.09 -3.50 18.46
C ARG A 221 -13.67 -2.31 19.22
N SER A 222 -12.86 -1.57 19.96
CA SER A 222 -13.31 -0.42 20.76
C SER A 222 -13.70 0.78 19.90
N THR A 223 -12.96 1.03 18.82
CA THR A 223 -13.18 2.19 17.93
C THR A 223 -14.13 1.91 16.76
N ASN A 224 -14.49 0.63 16.53
CA ASN A 224 -15.25 0.18 15.37
C ASN A 224 -14.65 0.65 14.03
N ARG A 225 -13.30 0.63 13.93
CA ARG A 225 -12.55 1.02 12.73
C ARG A 225 -11.75 -0.15 12.18
N SER A 226 -12.10 -0.58 10.98
CA SER A 226 -11.46 -1.73 10.29
C SER A 226 -9.97 -1.52 9.99
N SER A 227 -9.50 -0.26 9.88
CA SER A 227 -8.08 0.04 9.66
C SER A 227 -7.17 -0.54 10.73
N TRP A 228 -7.59 -0.52 11.99
CA TRP A 228 -6.85 -1.11 13.09
C TRP A 228 -6.79 -2.64 13.03
N ALA A 229 -7.88 -3.28 12.57
CA ALA A 229 -7.90 -4.72 12.35
C ALA A 229 -6.93 -5.13 11.22
N VAL A 230 -6.90 -4.36 10.13
CA VAL A 230 -5.95 -4.58 9.02
C VAL A 230 -4.50 -4.45 9.50
N LEU A 231 -4.19 -3.40 10.27
CA LEU A 231 -2.85 -3.20 10.84
C LEU A 231 -2.45 -4.33 11.80
N GLY A 232 -3.37 -4.73 12.69
CA GLY A 232 -3.12 -5.85 13.59
C GLY A 232 -2.88 -7.15 12.82
N THR A 233 -3.66 -7.41 11.78
CA THR A 233 -3.46 -8.59 10.90
C THR A 233 -2.10 -8.53 10.21
N ALA A 234 -1.72 -7.39 9.64
CA ALA A 234 -0.43 -7.22 8.98
C ALA A 234 0.75 -7.41 9.96
N GLY A 235 0.66 -6.87 11.17
CA GLY A 235 1.67 -7.05 12.22
C GLY A 235 1.78 -8.51 12.68
N LEU A 236 0.65 -9.21 12.86
CA LEU A 236 0.65 -10.65 13.19
C LEU A 236 1.29 -11.47 12.07
N LEU A 237 0.95 -11.22 10.81
CA LEU A 237 1.55 -11.93 9.68
C LEU A 237 3.05 -11.66 9.56
N ALA A 238 3.50 -10.42 9.80
CA ALA A 238 4.92 -10.08 9.79
C ALA A 238 5.69 -10.82 10.91
N ALA A 239 5.16 -10.82 12.15
CA ALA A 239 5.75 -11.57 13.26
C ALA A 239 5.72 -13.09 12.98
N THR A 240 4.62 -13.60 12.42
CA THR A 240 4.50 -15.02 12.02
C THR A 240 5.56 -15.39 10.99
N SER A 241 5.80 -14.54 9.99
CA SER A 241 6.82 -14.79 8.96
C SER A 241 8.21 -14.88 9.59
N HIS A 242 8.56 -13.97 10.51
CA HIS A 242 9.84 -14.01 11.22
C HIS A 242 10.01 -15.31 12.02
N PHE A 243 9.04 -15.67 12.86
CA PHE A 243 9.13 -16.88 13.67
C PHE A 243 9.11 -18.16 12.83
N ALA A 244 8.33 -18.16 11.72
CA ALA A 244 8.32 -19.29 10.80
C ALA A 244 9.68 -19.52 10.14
N GLU A 245 10.36 -18.43 9.75
CA GLU A 245 11.70 -18.48 9.19
C GLU A 245 12.74 -18.90 10.23
N GLU A 246 12.72 -18.28 11.41
CA GLU A 246 13.66 -18.58 12.50
C GLU A 246 13.54 -20.03 12.96
N TRP A 247 12.34 -20.55 13.17
CA TRP A 247 12.10 -21.93 13.58
C TRP A 247 12.42 -22.93 12.47
N ALA A 248 12.20 -22.59 11.20
CA ALA A 248 12.64 -23.43 10.09
C ALA A 248 14.18 -23.56 10.02
N HIS A 249 14.91 -22.49 10.35
CA HIS A 249 16.39 -22.47 10.36
C HIS A 249 16.95 -22.97 11.70
N GLY A 250 16.37 -22.58 12.82
CA GLY A 250 16.85 -22.86 14.20
C GLY A 250 16.73 -24.34 14.62
N SER A 251 15.84 -25.10 13.96
CA SER A 251 15.69 -26.55 14.23
C SER A 251 16.93 -27.39 13.94
N ARG A 252 18.00 -26.80 13.38
CA ARG A 252 19.30 -27.47 13.17
C ARG A 252 20.02 -27.78 14.48
N GLY A 253 19.81 -26.98 15.54
CA GLY A 253 20.51 -27.17 16.80
C GLY A 253 19.80 -28.08 17.81
N ALA A 254 18.47 -28.04 17.87
CA ALA A 254 17.67 -28.76 18.87
C ALA A 254 17.50 -30.26 18.55
N ALA A 255 17.52 -30.65 17.29
CA ALA A 255 17.32 -32.04 16.89
C ALA A 255 18.53 -32.93 17.24
N GLY A 256 19.75 -32.37 17.40
CA GLY A 256 20.92 -33.07 17.86
C GLY A 256 20.88 -33.44 19.35
N LEU A 257 20.07 -32.74 20.16
CA LEU A 257 20.04 -32.92 21.62
C LEU A 257 19.27 -34.17 22.06
N PHE A 258 18.35 -34.70 21.22
CA PHE A 258 17.48 -35.83 21.59
C PHE A 258 17.72 -37.12 20.78
N GLY A 259 18.71 -37.17 19.87
CA GLY A 259 19.10 -38.38 19.14
C GLY A 259 17.97 -39.00 18.26
N LEU A 260 16.89 -38.27 18.04
CA LEU A 260 15.78 -38.75 17.20
C LEU A 260 16.11 -38.52 15.73
N PRO A 261 15.81 -39.50 14.82
CA PRO A 261 15.97 -39.26 13.39
C PRO A 261 15.12 -38.04 13.02
N VAL A 262 15.79 -37.01 12.54
CA VAL A 262 15.15 -35.80 12.05
C VAL A 262 14.37 -36.18 10.79
N LEU A 263 13.14 -36.65 10.97
CA LEU A 263 12.14 -36.51 9.94
C LEU A 263 12.17 -35.06 9.49
N GLU A 264 12.21 -34.82 8.18
CA GLU A 264 12.28 -33.48 7.59
C GLU A 264 11.10 -32.58 8.00
N PHE A 265 10.96 -32.31 9.28
CA PHE A 265 9.94 -31.43 9.86
C PHE A 265 10.07 -29.97 9.38
N ARG A 266 11.20 -29.64 8.75
CA ARG A 266 11.53 -28.29 8.27
C ARG A 266 10.52 -27.73 7.28
N GLY A 267 10.01 -28.55 6.36
CA GLY A 267 9.05 -28.10 5.36
C GLY A 267 7.65 -27.82 5.94
N TRP A 268 7.32 -28.36 7.12
CA TRP A 268 6.00 -28.25 7.74
C TRP A 268 5.90 -27.10 8.77
N VAL A 269 7.02 -26.61 9.30
CA VAL A 269 6.99 -25.54 10.32
C VAL A 269 6.33 -24.27 9.81
N PRO A 270 6.71 -23.69 8.67
CA PRO A 270 6.04 -22.49 8.17
C PRO A 270 4.54 -22.69 7.94
N PRO A 271 4.06 -23.73 7.24
CA PRO A 271 2.63 -23.99 7.08
C PRO A 271 1.86 -24.08 8.41
N LEU A 272 2.43 -24.75 9.42
CA LEU A 272 1.78 -24.88 10.73
C LEU A 272 1.69 -23.56 11.48
N VAL A 273 2.75 -22.76 11.47
CA VAL A 273 2.77 -21.45 12.12
C VAL A 273 1.77 -20.51 11.44
N PHE A 274 1.72 -20.50 10.10
CA PHE A 274 0.73 -19.72 9.35
C PHE A 274 -0.70 -20.23 9.56
N ALA A 275 -0.91 -21.55 9.63
CA ALA A 275 -2.22 -22.12 9.95
C ALA A 275 -2.70 -21.70 11.35
N PHE A 276 -1.83 -21.77 12.36
CA PHE A 276 -2.13 -21.29 13.71
C PHE A 276 -2.52 -19.80 13.71
N THR A 277 -1.74 -18.95 13.05
CA THR A 277 -2.06 -17.52 12.91
C THR A 277 -3.37 -17.32 12.17
N GLY A 278 -3.64 -18.08 11.11
CA GLY A 278 -4.90 -18.06 10.38
C GLY A 278 -6.10 -18.41 11.27
N PHE A 279 -6.01 -19.47 12.07
CA PHE A 279 -7.05 -19.85 13.04
C PHE A 279 -7.25 -18.76 14.10
N LEU A 280 -6.16 -18.15 14.61
CA LEU A 280 -6.23 -17.06 15.55
C LEU A 280 -6.99 -15.86 14.94
N LEU A 281 -6.68 -15.47 13.71
CA LEU A 281 -7.36 -14.38 13.01
C LEU A 281 -8.85 -14.67 12.78
N VAL A 282 -9.20 -15.92 12.43
CA VAL A 282 -10.60 -16.35 12.28
C VAL A 282 -11.33 -16.25 13.63
N ALA A 283 -10.72 -16.74 14.71
CA ALA A 283 -11.30 -16.67 16.05
C ALA A 283 -11.51 -15.22 16.52
N LEU A 284 -10.54 -14.35 16.28
CA LEU A 284 -10.65 -12.91 16.54
C LEU A 284 -11.77 -12.27 15.70
N GLY A 285 -11.89 -12.64 14.42
CA GLY A 285 -12.96 -12.20 13.52
C GLY A 285 -14.35 -12.58 14.04
N PHE A 286 -14.55 -13.80 14.47
CA PHE A 286 -15.81 -14.23 15.10
C PHE A 286 -16.09 -13.47 16.41
N GLY A 287 -15.06 -13.21 17.22
CA GLY A 287 -15.19 -12.42 18.46
C GLY A 287 -15.62 -10.97 18.19
N LEU A 288 -15.18 -10.40 17.06
CA LEU A 288 -15.60 -9.06 16.61
C LEU A 288 -17.04 -9.07 16.07
N ALA A 289 -17.43 -10.10 15.30
CA ALA A 289 -18.75 -10.19 14.65
C ALA A 289 -19.90 -10.36 15.64
N ARG A 290 -19.72 -11.11 16.74
CA ARG A 290 -20.79 -11.40 17.73
C ARG A 290 -21.40 -10.17 18.43
N ARG A 291 -20.78 -9.00 18.36
CA ARG A 291 -21.28 -7.77 19.01
C ARG A 291 -21.92 -6.76 18.05
N SER A 292 -21.87 -6.98 16.75
CA SER A 292 -22.56 -6.11 15.78
C SER A 292 -24.06 -6.40 15.65
N THR A 293 -24.58 -7.40 16.39
CA THR A 293 -25.98 -7.84 16.36
C THR A 293 -26.80 -7.46 17.61
N VAL A 294 -26.27 -6.54 18.45
CA VAL A 294 -27.00 -5.97 19.60
C VAL A 294 -27.23 -4.49 19.43
#